data_1b049252aec5f2a523ed7662a6586c03
#
_entry.id   1b049252aec5f2a523ed7662a6586c03
#
_cell.length_a   1.000
_cell.length_b   1.000
_cell.length_c   1.000
_cell.angle_alpha   90.00
_cell.angle_beta   90.00
_cell.angle_gamma   90.00
#
_symmetry.space_group_name_H-M   'P 1'
#
loop_
_entity.id
_entity.type
_entity.pdbx_description
1 polymer ?
#
loop_
_entity_poly.entity_id
_entity_poly.type
_entity_poly.pdbx_seq_one_letter_code
_entity_poly.pdbx_strand_id
1 'polypeptide(L)'
;RNIVQCLDDYGIPLKLSHTVVDIKGKERVEGITLAEVDSKGKPIPGTEEEYSCDTLLLSVGLIPENEISKGMGVDMNPVTSGPKVNESLETNIPGVFACGNVLHVHDLVDFVSEEAKTAGKNAAAYVKADGVKAARDNDIVLNPIEGVRYTVPGTINVANMDEQITVRFRVGGVYKNCYISAYFCLLYTSPSPR
;
A
#
# COMPACT_ATOMS: atom_id res chain seq x y z
N ARG A 1 3.77 17.43 14.22
CA ARG A 1 3.51 18.46 15.23
C ARG A 1 2.82 17.87 16.46
N ASN A 2 1.65 17.25 16.30
CA ASN A 2 0.89 16.67 17.43
C ASN A 2 1.63 15.56 18.17
N ILE A 3 2.38 14.71 17.46
CA ILE A 3 3.16 13.63 18.08
C ILE A 3 4.20 14.17 19.06
N VAL A 4 5.00 15.14 18.64
CA VAL A 4 6.03 15.75 19.49
C VAL A 4 5.39 16.43 20.71
N GLN A 5 4.30 17.17 20.51
CA GLN A 5 3.59 17.82 21.61
C GLN A 5 3.07 16.81 22.63
N CYS A 6 2.44 15.71 22.19
CA CYS A 6 1.97 14.66 23.10
C CYS A 6 3.12 14.02 23.92
N LEU A 7 4.27 13.80 23.28
CA LEU A 7 5.44 13.27 23.98
C LEU A 7 5.97 14.25 25.03
N ASP A 8 6.06 15.54 24.66
CA ASP A 8 6.51 16.59 25.56
C ASP A 8 5.56 16.78 26.77
N ASP A 9 4.25 16.79 26.53
CA ASP A 9 3.21 16.94 27.55
C ASP A 9 3.25 15.83 28.62
N TYR A 10 3.68 14.63 28.23
CA TYR A 10 3.78 13.46 29.13
C TYR A 10 5.22 13.11 29.51
N GLY A 11 6.20 13.90 29.11
CA GLY A 11 7.61 13.67 29.43
C GLY A 11 8.16 12.37 28.84
N ILE A 12 7.65 11.94 27.68
CA ILE A 12 8.07 10.71 27.00
C ILE A 12 9.27 11.02 26.11
N PRO A 13 10.45 10.40 26.33
CA PRO A 13 11.63 10.68 25.53
C PRO A 13 11.46 10.18 24.09
N LEU A 14 11.68 11.06 23.11
CA LEU A 14 11.69 10.72 21.68
C LEU A 14 13.13 10.45 21.23
N LYS A 15 13.39 9.20 20.82
CA LYS A 15 14.66 8.80 20.24
C LYS A 15 14.49 8.61 18.72
N LEU A 16 15.00 9.57 17.95
CA LEU A 16 15.04 9.49 16.49
C LEU A 16 16.26 8.69 16.03
N SER A 17 16.16 8.08 14.84
CA SER A 17 17.23 7.26 14.27
C SER A 17 17.64 6.09 15.16
N HIS A 18 16.70 5.50 15.89
CA HIS A 18 16.92 4.31 16.70
C HIS A 18 15.97 3.20 16.29
N THR A 19 16.38 1.96 16.54
CA THR A 19 15.53 0.78 16.36
C THR A 19 15.73 -0.22 17.48
N VAL A 20 14.74 -1.09 17.72
CA VAL A 20 14.87 -2.22 18.63
C VAL A 20 15.72 -3.29 17.96
N VAL A 21 16.80 -3.70 18.59
CA VAL A 21 17.72 -4.73 18.08
C VAL A 21 17.64 -6.02 18.85
N ASP A 22 17.14 -6.00 20.10
CA ASP A 22 16.92 -7.18 20.90
C ASP A 22 15.74 -7.01 21.86
N ILE A 23 15.06 -8.11 22.18
CA ILE A 23 13.94 -8.17 23.12
C ILE A 23 14.26 -9.25 24.15
N LYS A 24 14.34 -8.84 25.43
CA LYS A 24 14.62 -9.75 26.55
C LYS A 24 13.33 -10.29 27.16
N GLY A 25 13.40 -11.55 27.63
CA GLY A 25 12.28 -12.27 28.23
C GLY A 25 11.72 -13.36 27.31
N LYS A 26 11.26 -14.49 27.88
CA LYS A 26 10.70 -15.61 27.14
C LYS A 26 9.18 -15.67 27.22
N GLU A 27 8.63 -15.57 28.42
CA GLU A 27 7.18 -15.62 28.66
C GLU A 27 6.56 -14.21 28.64
N ARG A 28 7.31 -13.22 29.05
CA ARG A 28 6.95 -11.82 29.06
C ARG A 28 8.17 -10.97 28.72
N VAL A 29 7.94 -9.80 28.16
CA VAL A 29 9.00 -8.81 27.91
C VAL A 29 9.55 -8.34 29.26
N GLU A 30 10.86 -8.40 29.43
CA GLU A 30 11.60 -7.95 30.63
C GLU A 30 12.47 -6.73 30.33
N GLY A 31 12.72 -6.48 29.04
CA GLY A 31 13.48 -5.35 28.56
C GLY A 31 13.70 -5.38 27.06
N ILE A 32 14.23 -4.30 26.54
CA ILE A 32 14.60 -4.14 25.14
C ILE A 32 16.00 -3.54 25.03
N THR A 33 16.64 -3.76 23.90
CA THR A 33 17.87 -3.07 23.53
C THR A 33 17.58 -2.21 22.30
N LEU A 34 17.88 -0.92 22.37
CA LEU A 34 17.83 0.01 21.24
C LEU A 34 19.25 0.20 20.69
N ALA A 35 19.37 0.47 19.40
CA ALA A 35 20.61 0.96 18.82
C ALA A 35 20.32 2.10 17.84
N GLU A 36 21.29 3.00 17.68
CA GLU A 36 21.23 4.00 16.61
C GLU A 36 21.29 3.32 15.24
N VAL A 37 20.65 3.94 14.24
CA VAL A 37 20.69 3.46 12.85
C VAL A 37 21.33 4.48 11.93
N ASP A 38 22.03 3.96 10.92
CA ASP A 38 22.59 4.77 9.84
C ASP A 38 21.49 5.30 8.89
N SER A 39 21.90 6.08 7.88
CA SER A 39 20.99 6.62 6.86
C SER A 39 20.25 5.57 6.03
N LYS A 40 20.66 4.29 6.11
CA LYS A 40 20.04 3.14 5.46
C LYS A 40 19.17 2.32 6.42
N GLY A 41 19.03 2.77 7.67
CA GLY A 41 18.26 2.07 8.71
C GLY A 41 18.98 0.85 9.32
N LYS A 42 20.31 0.72 9.12
CA LYS A 42 21.09 -0.38 9.71
C LYS A 42 21.60 0.01 11.09
N PRO A 43 21.47 -0.87 12.11
CA PRO A 43 22.00 -0.62 13.44
C PRO A 43 23.51 -0.37 13.41
N ILE A 44 23.95 0.62 14.17
CA ILE A 44 25.37 0.97 14.33
C ILE A 44 25.91 0.24 15.56
N PRO A 45 26.87 -0.68 15.43
CA PRO A 45 27.45 -1.41 16.56
C PRO A 45 28.10 -0.48 17.57
N GLY A 46 27.91 -0.76 18.87
CA GLY A 46 28.47 0.02 19.96
C GLY A 46 27.60 1.20 20.41
N THR A 47 26.38 1.32 19.87
CA THR A 47 25.39 2.33 20.26
C THR A 47 24.22 1.73 21.04
N GLU A 48 24.34 0.48 21.47
CA GLU A 48 23.28 -0.26 22.15
C GLU A 48 22.98 0.33 23.52
N GLU A 49 21.69 0.61 23.75
CA GLU A 49 21.15 1.08 25.02
C GLU A 49 20.10 0.08 25.54
N GLU A 50 20.24 -0.34 26.78
CA GLU A 50 19.29 -1.28 27.43
C GLU A 50 18.20 -0.52 28.19
N TYR A 51 16.96 -0.97 28.03
CA TYR A 51 15.79 -0.45 28.74
C TYR A 51 15.05 -1.61 29.42
N SER A 52 14.79 -1.48 30.72
CA SER A 52 13.89 -2.38 31.42
C SER A 52 12.44 -1.95 31.16
N CYS A 53 11.65 -2.87 30.66
CA CYS A 53 10.21 -2.66 30.42
C CYS A 53 9.49 -4.01 30.43
N ASP A 54 8.21 -4.00 30.74
CA ASP A 54 7.35 -5.18 30.74
C ASP A 54 6.42 -5.26 29.52
N THR A 55 6.44 -4.24 28.69
CA THR A 55 5.59 -4.14 27.49
C THR A 55 6.31 -3.38 26.40
N LEU A 56 6.25 -3.89 25.18
CA LEU A 56 6.74 -3.26 23.96
C LEU A 56 5.59 -3.08 22.98
N LEU A 57 5.28 -1.84 22.62
CA LEU A 57 4.30 -1.52 21.58
C LEU A 57 5.02 -1.24 20.25
N LEU A 58 4.71 -2.03 19.23
CA LEU A 58 5.29 -1.89 17.90
C LEU A 58 4.32 -1.15 16.97
N SER A 59 4.82 -0.13 16.30
CA SER A 59 4.11 0.61 15.25
C SER A 59 5.03 0.76 14.04
N VAL A 60 5.32 -0.37 13.39
CA VAL A 60 6.38 -0.51 12.38
C VAL A 60 5.88 -0.44 10.93
N GLY A 61 4.63 -0.06 10.74
CA GLY A 61 3.96 0.03 9.45
C GLY A 61 3.02 -1.14 9.18
N LEU A 62 2.21 -0.98 8.16
CA LEU A 62 1.23 -1.97 7.72
C LEU A 62 1.80 -2.81 6.58
N ILE A 63 1.52 -4.11 6.63
CA ILE A 63 1.81 -5.05 5.55
C ILE A 63 0.47 -5.62 5.09
N PRO A 64 0.16 -5.59 3.77
CA PRO A 64 -1.04 -6.22 3.23
C PRO A 64 -1.08 -7.71 3.58
N GLU A 65 -2.10 -8.12 4.35
CA GLU A 65 -2.30 -9.50 4.75
C GLU A 65 -3.03 -10.28 3.67
N ASN A 66 -2.35 -11.16 2.99
CA ASN A 66 -2.83 -11.81 1.77
C ASN A 66 -2.59 -13.34 1.75
N GLU A 67 -2.57 -14.01 2.89
CA GLU A 67 -2.42 -15.47 2.95
C GLU A 67 -3.58 -16.17 2.23
N ILE A 68 -4.82 -15.73 2.48
CA ILE A 68 -6.03 -16.26 1.83
C ILE A 68 -5.97 -16.02 0.32
N SER A 69 -5.65 -14.80 -0.10
CA SER A 69 -5.54 -14.45 -1.53
C SER A 69 -4.51 -15.32 -2.26
N LYS A 70 -3.35 -15.54 -1.64
CA LYS A 70 -2.30 -16.42 -2.17
C LYS A 70 -2.77 -17.88 -2.24
N GLY A 71 -3.44 -18.36 -1.18
CA GLY A 71 -4.01 -19.71 -1.13
C GLY A 71 -5.06 -19.97 -2.21
N MET A 72 -5.76 -18.93 -2.67
CA MET A 72 -6.73 -19.01 -3.78
C MET A 72 -6.07 -18.91 -5.16
N GLY A 73 -4.78 -18.64 -5.27
CA GLY A 73 -4.10 -18.44 -6.55
C GLY A 73 -4.29 -17.04 -7.16
N VAL A 74 -4.55 -16.04 -6.33
CA VAL A 74 -4.63 -14.64 -6.78
C VAL A 74 -3.25 -14.14 -7.16
N ASP A 75 -3.13 -13.50 -8.32
CA ASP A 75 -1.89 -12.86 -8.78
C ASP A 75 -1.53 -11.67 -7.90
N MET A 76 -0.32 -11.69 -7.36
CA MET A 76 0.16 -10.67 -6.44
C MET A 76 1.05 -9.64 -7.14
N ASN A 77 0.94 -8.38 -6.72
CA ASN A 77 1.86 -7.33 -7.12
C ASN A 77 3.08 -7.33 -6.18
N PRO A 78 4.31 -7.55 -6.70
CA PRO A 78 5.50 -7.65 -5.85
C PRO A 78 5.86 -6.34 -5.15
N VAL A 79 5.37 -5.19 -5.63
CA VAL A 79 5.67 -3.88 -5.04
C VAL A 79 4.75 -3.56 -3.88
N THR A 80 3.45 -3.86 -4.00
CA THR A 80 2.46 -3.58 -2.95
C THR A 80 2.30 -4.76 -1.99
N SER A 81 2.70 -5.96 -2.38
CA SER A 81 2.36 -7.24 -1.73
C SER A 81 0.85 -7.51 -1.66
N GLY A 82 0.05 -6.77 -2.42
CA GLY A 82 -1.39 -6.93 -2.57
C GLY A 82 -1.77 -7.59 -3.90
N PRO A 83 -3.04 -7.95 -4.10
CA PRO A 83 -3.56 -8.48 -5.35
C PRO A 83 -3.35 -7.54 -6.54
N LYS A 84 -3.15 -8.10 -7.73
CA LYS A 84 -3.31 -7.34 -8.97
C LYS A 84 -4.79 -7.27 -9.29
N VAL A 85 -5.28 -6.08 -9.59
CA VAL A 85 -6.69 -5.84 -9.90
C VAL A 85 -6.86 -5.02 -11.17
N ASN A 86 -8.02 -5.20 -11.80
CA ASN A 86 -8.47 -4.43 -12.95
C ASN A 86 -9.28 -3.17 -12.53
N GLU A 87 -9.87 -2.46 -13.49
CA GLU A 87 -10.69 -1.25 -13.29
C GLU A 87 -11.88 -1.46 -12.34
N SER A 88 -12.39 -2.68 -12.24
CA SER A 88 -13.48 -3.07 -11.35
C SER A 88 -13.02 -3.49 -9.96
N LEU A 89 -11.72 -3.44 -9.67
CA LEU A 89 -11.06 -4.00 -8.48
C LEU A 89 -11.21 -5.54 -8.38
N GLU A 90 -11.51 -6.20 -9.49
CA GLU A 90 -11.56 -7.65 -9.60
C GLU A 90 -10.14 -8.18 -9.87
N THR A 91 -9.82 -9.32 -9.26
CA THR A 91 -8.54 -10.02 -9.43
C THR A 91 -8.54 -10.90 -10.68
N ASN A 92 -7.46 -11.68 -10.89
CA ASN A 92 -7.43 -12.73 -11.91
C ASN A 92 -8.43 -13.87 -11.64
N ILE A 93 -8.92 -14.00 -10.41
CA ILE A 93 -9.93 -15.01 -10.05
C ILE A 93 -11.33 -14.38 -10.17
N PRO A 94 -12.22 -14.96 -11.02
CA PRO A 94 -13.57 -14.42 -11.21
C PRO A 94 -14.37 -14.30 -9.92
N GLY A 95 -15.01 -13.12 -9.73
CA GLY A 95 -15.84 -12.86 -8.56
C GLY A 95 -15.04 -12.58 -7.28
N VAL A 96 -13.71 -12.53 -7.36
CA VAL A 96 -12.84 -12.15 -6.24
C VAL A 96 -12.35 -10.72 -6.44
N PHE A 97 -12.78 -9.85 -5.53
CA PHE A 97 -12.45 -8.42 -5.53
C PHE A 97 -11.51 -8.11 -4.37
N ALA A 98 -10.64 -7.12 -4.53
CA ALA A 98 -9.75 -6.68 -3.48
C ALA A 98 -9.78 -5.15 -3.35
N CYS A 99 -9.79 -4.66 -2.09
CA CYS A 99 -9.79 -3.24 -1.78
C CYS A 99 -9.17 -2.99 -0.40
N GLY A 100 -8.82 -1.74 -0.14
CA GLY A 100 -8.26 -1.32 1.14
C GLY A 100 -6.82 -1.81 1.36
N ASN A 101 -6.42 -1.92 2.61
CA ASN A 101 -5.02 -2.19 2.97
C ASN A 101 -4.51 -3.58 2.56
N VAL A 102 -5.38 -4.52 2.22
CA VAL A 102 -4.97 -5.80 1.63
C VAL A 102 -4.53 -5.65 0.18
N LEU A 103 -5.05 -4.64 -0.55
CA LEU A 103 -4.69 -4.32 -1.93
C LEU A 103 -3.42 -3.47 -1.98
N HIS A 104 -3.44 -2.35 -1.30
CA HIS A 104 -2.27 -1.50 -1.06
C HIS A 104 -2.52 -0.60 0.16
N VAL A 105 -1.46 -0.25 0.89
CA VAL A 105 -1.60 0.56 2.10
C VAL A 105 -2.00 2.00 1.76
N HIS A 106 -3.10 2.46 2.35
CA HIS A 106 -3.61 3.82 2.22
C HIS A 106 -3.10 4.72 3.34
N ASP A 107 -2.94 6.01 3.04
CA ASP A 107 -2.56 7.02 4.04
C ASP A 107 -3.77 7.55 4.83
N LEU A 108 -4.98 7.48 4.23
CA LEU A 108 -6.23 7.96 4.82
C LEU A 108 -7.33 6.91 4.70
N VAL A 109 -8.11 6.75 5.76
CA VAL A 109 -9.24 5.81 5.81
C VAL A 109 -10.36 6.17 4.82
N ASP A 110 -10.49 7.45 4.46
CA ASP A 110 -11.45 7.90 3.46
C ASP A 110 -11.22 7.24 2.11
N PHE A 111 -9.95 7.11 1.69
CA PHE A 111 -9.60 6.41 0.45
C PHE A 111 -9.89 4.91 0.51
N VAL A 112 -9.71 4.29 1.69
CA VAL A 112 -10.12 2.89 1.92
C VAL A 112 -11.63 2.74 1.71
N SER A 113 -12.43 3.66 2.28
CA SER A 113 -13.89 3.64 2.19
C SER A 113 -14.39 3.83 0.76
N GLU A 114 -13.81 4.76 0.00
CA GLU A 114 -14.12 4.98 -1.40
C GLU A 114 -13.81 3.74 -2.26
N GLU A 115 -12.65 3.15 -2.05
CA GLU A 115 -12.22 1.96 -2.78
C GLU A 115 -13.10 0.75 -2.45
N ALA A 116 -13.43 0.55 -1.16
CA ALA A 116 -14.34 -0.49 -0.72
C ALA A 116 -15.75 -0.33 -1.30
N LYS A 117 -16.25 0.92 -1.40
CA LYS A 117 -17.54 1.22 -2.04
C LYS A 117 -17.52 0.84 -3.52
N THR A 118 -16.43 1.11 -4.22
CA THR A 118 -16.25 0.75 -5.63
C THR A 118 -16.21 -0.77 -5.81
N ALA A 119 -15.40 -1.47 -5.03
CA ALA A 119 -15.33 -2.93 -5.04
C ALA A 119 -16.69 -3.57 -4.74
N GLY A 120 -17.40 -3.08 -3.72
CA GLY A 120 -18.73 -3.58 -3.35
C GLY A 120 -19.78 -3.38 -4.44
N LYS A 121 -19.78 -2.25 -5.15
CA LYS A 121 -20.65 -2.02 -6.30
C LYS A 121 -20.37 -3.01 -7.44
N ASN A 122 -19.08 -3.20 -7.75
CA ASN A 122 -18.67 -4.09 -8.84
C ASN A 122 -18.95 -5.56 -8.51
N ALA A 123 -18.73 -5.97 -7.25
CA ALA A 123 -19.13 -7.30 -6.77
C ALA A 123 -20.64 -7.52 -6.88
N ALA A 124 -21.45 -6.54 -6.50
CA ALA A 124 -22.90 -6.61 -6.64
C ALA A 124 -23.35 -6.68 -8.13
N ALA A 125 -22.68 -5.95 -9.01
CA ALA A 125 -22.93 -6.03 -10.46
C ALA A 125 -22.57 -7.41 -11.02
N TYR A 126 -21.44 -7.97 -10.59
CA TYR A 126 -21.02 -9.33 -10.96
C TYR A 126 -22.09 -10.38 -10.56
N VAL A 127 -22.59 -10.32 -9.34
CA VAL A 127 -23.66 -11.24 -8.87
C VAL A 127 -24.93 -11.05 -9.65
N LYS A 128 -25.33 -9.82 -9.97
CA LYS A 128 -26.55 -9.54 -10.78
C LYS A 128 -26.43 -10.02 -12.21
N ALA A 129 -25.23 -10.13 -12.75
CA ALA A 129 -24.93 -10.67 -14.06
C ALA A 129 -24.71 -12.19 -14.06
N ASP A 130 -25.15 -12.90 -13.01
CA ASP A 130 -24.98 -14.35 -12.80
C ASP A 130 -23.53 -14.81 -12.95
N GLY A 131 -22.57 -13.97 -12.55
CA GLY A 131 -21.15 -14.25 -12.64
C GLY A 131 -20.58 -14.22 -14.06
N VAL A 132 -21.31 -13.67 -15.01
CA VAL A 132 -20.83 -13.48 -16.38
C VAL A 132 -19.69 -12.47 -16.37
N LYS A 133 -18.53 -12.92 -16.80
CA LYS A 133 -17.35 -12.06 -16.93
C LYS A 133 -17.51 -11.11 -18.10
N ALA A 134 -17.10 -9.87 -17.89
CA ALA A 134 -16.81 -8.99 -18.99
C ALA A 134 -15.61 -9.53 -19.81
N ALA A 135 -15.66 -9.38 -21.13
CA ALA A 135 -14.54 -9.77 -21.99
C ALA A 135 -13.28 -8.95 -21.63
N ARG A 136 -12.14 -9.63 -21.55
CA ARG A 136 -10.84 -9.03 -21.15
C ARG A 136 -9.82 -8.99 -22.30
N ASP A 137 -10.27 -9.22 -23.55
CA ASP A 137 -9.38 -9.35 -24.70
C ASP A 137 -8.61 -8.08 -25.07
N ASN A 138 -9.10 -6.92 -24.61
CA ASN A 138 -8.53 -5.60 -24.89
C ASN A 138 -8.05 -4.89 -23.61
N ASP A 139 -7.57 -5.64 -22.64
CA ASP A 139 -7.05 -5.07 -21.41
C ASP A 139 -5.77 -4.27 -21.66
N ILE A 140 -5.76 -3.03 -21.18
CA ILE A 140 -4.63 -2.12 -21.24
C ILE A 140 -3.86 -2.23 -19.92
N VAL A 141 -2.60 -2.62 -19.99
CA VAL A 141 -1.72 -2.67 -18.83
C VAL A 141 -1.20 -1.28 -18.52
N LEU A 142 -1.34 -0.86 -17.25
CA LEU A 142 -0.73 0.37 -16.75
C LEU A 142 0.69 0.08 -16.30
N ASN A 143 1.66 0.69 -16.97
CA ASN A 143 3.09 0.53 -16.66
C ASN A 143 3.59 1.75 -15.90
N PRO A 144 3.84 1.67 -14.59
CA PRO A 144 4.46 2.75 -13.83
C PRO A 144 5.92 2.93 -14.27
N ILE A 145 6.32 4.17 -14.53
CA ILE A 145 7.68 4.56 -14.93
C ILE A 145 8.13 5.81 -14.17
N GLU A 146 9.41 6.12 -14.21
CA GLU A 146 10.01 7.41 -13.79
C GLU A 146 9.57 7.93 -12.41
N GLY A 147 9.78 7.11 -11.37
CA GLY A 147 9.49 7.51 -9.99
C GLY A 147 8.11 7.10 -9.49
N VAL A 148 7.23 6.62 -10.36
CA VAL A 148 5.98 5.96 -9.94
C VAL A 148 6.29 4.50 -9.60
N ARG A 149 5.99 4.08 -8.37
CA ARG A 149 6.29 2.72 -7.91
C ARG A 149 5.28 1.68 -8.37
N TYR A 150 4.01 2.04 -8.37
CA TYR A 150 2.90 1.19 -8.77
C TYR A 150 1.66 2.02 -9.08
N THR A 151 0.72 1.41 -9.78
CA THR A 151 -0.64 1.90 -10.03
C THR A 151 -1.69 0.92 -9.52
N VAL A 152 -2.83 1.44 -9.11
CA VAL A 152 -4.05 0.68 -8.79
C VAL A 152 -5.21 1.38 -9.50
N PRO A 153 -5.89 0.72 -10.43
CA PRO A 153 -5.69 -0.65 -10.91
C PRO A 153 -4.39 -0.84 -11.71
N GLY A 154 -4.02 -2.11 -11.94
CA GLY A 154 -2.88 -2.48 -12.79
C GLY A 154 -3.25 -2.67 -14.26
N THR A 155 -4.54 -2.92 -14.55
CA THR A 155 -5.09 -3.05 -15.90
C THR A 155 -6.41 -2.32 -16.03
N ILE A 156 -6.73 -1.87 -17.23
CA ILE A 156 -7.98 -1.18 -17.56
C ILE A 156 -8.54 -1.77 -18.85
N ASN A 157 -9.85 -2.05 -18.84
CA ASN A 157 -10.59 -2.33 -20.06
C ASN A 157 -11.59 -1.22 -20.33
N VAL A 158 -11.38 -0.47 -21.41
CA VAL A 158 -12.21 0.69 -21.76
C VAL A 158 -13.68 0.33 -21.98
N ALA A 159 -13.96 -0.90 -22.44
CA ALA A 159 -15.32 -1.36 -22.67
C ALA A 159 -16.09 -1.65 -21.35
N ASN A 160 -15.36 -1.84 -20.26
CA ASN A 160 -15.93 -2.26 -18.97
C ASN A 160 -15.86 -1.18 -17.90
N MET A 161 -15.24 -0.03 -18.20
CA MET A 161 -15.10 1.07 -17.25
C MET A 161 -16.25 2.08 -17.39
N ASP A 162 -16.53 2.82 -16.34
CA ASP A 162 -17.36 4.02 -16.39
C ASP A 162 -16.66 5.11 -17.24
N GLU A 163 -17.36 6.23 -17.50
CA GLU A 163 -16.79 7.38 -18.23
C GLU A 163 -15.45 7.87 -17.66
N GLN A 164 -15.25 7.68 -16.38
CA GLN A 164 -14.03 8.07 -15.67
C GLN A 164 -13.56 6.95 -14.74
N ILE A 165 -12.26 6.77 -14.67
CA ILE A 165 -11.62 5.87 -13.72
C ILE A 165 -10.63 6.62 -12.84
N THR A 166 -10.61 6.30 -11.56
CA THR A 166 -9.58 6.78 -10.63
C THR A 166 -8.40 5.83 -10.65
N VAL A 167 -7.26 6.29 -11.10
CA VAL A 167 -5.99 5.57 -10.98
C VAL A 167 -5.21 6.12 -9.80
N ARG A 168 -5.01 5.30 -8.79
CA ARG A 168 -4.15 5.63 -7.65
C ARG A 168 -2.74 5.17 -7.94
N PHE A 169 -1.75 5.91 -7.49
CA PHE A 169 -0.35 5.54 -7.63
C PHE A 169 0.46 6.02 -6.42
N ARG A 170 1.63 5.46 -6.25
CA ARG A 170 2.57 5.90 -5.23
C ARG A 170 3.93 6.22 -5.86
N VAL A 171 4.49 7.35 -5.44
CA VAL A 171 5.82 7.78 -5.87
C VAL A 171 6.90 7.20 -4.96
N GLY A 172 8.12 7.07 -5.49
CA GLY A 172 9.27 6.52 -4.78
C GLY A 172 10.00 7.51 -3.87
N GLY A 173 9.67 8.80 -3.94
CA GLY A 173 10.34 9.85 -3.19
C GLY A 173 9.56 11.16 -3.21
N VAL A 174 10.16 12.20 -2.63
CA VAL A 174 9.60 13.57 -2.65
C VAL A 174 10.10 14.29 -3.89
N TYR A 175 9.18 14.65 -4.77
CA TYR A 175 9.46 15.39 -6.00
C TYR A 175 8.96 16.83 -5.86
N LYS A 176 9.74 17.79 -6.36
CA LYS A 176 9.38 19.22 -6.38
C LYS A 176 9.37 19.72 -7.83
N ASN A 177 8.46 20.62 -8.14
CA ASN A 177 8.33 21.22 -9.48
C ASN A 177 8.19 20.17 -10.59
N CYS A 178 7.39 19.13 -10.35
CA CYS A 178 7.13 18.04 -11.28
C CYS A 178 5.67 18.04 -11.74
N TYR A 179 5.41 17.31 -12.80
CA TYR A 179 4.06 17.03 -13.30
C TYR A 179 3.92 15.52 -13.54
N ILE A 180 2.68 15.07 -13.64
CA ILE A 180 2.35 13.70 -13.97
C ILE A 180 1.89 13.68 -15.42
N SER A 181 2.44 12.74 -16.20
CA SER A 181 2.03 12.50 -17.59
C SER A 181 1.49 11.09 -17.75
N ALA A 182 0.43 10.95 -18.52
CA ALA A 182 -0.04 9.67 -19.02
C ALA A 182 0.29 9.56 -20.51
N TYR A 183 0.95 8.46 -20.90
CA TYR A 183 1.31 8.18 -22.29
C TYR A 183 0.36 7.12 -22.84
N PHE A 184 -0.39 7.51 -23.86
CA PHE A 184 -1.31 6.62 -24.56
C PHE A 184 -0.71 6.27 -25.91
N CYS A 185 -0.39 5.01 -26.15
CA CYS A 185 0.25 4.53 -27.37
C CYS A 185 1.66 5.10 -27.59
N LEU A 186 2.55 4.36 -28.18
CA LEU A 186 3.96 4.72 -28.41
C LEU A 186 4.19 5.98 -29.31
N LEU A 187 3.14 6.58 -29.85
CA LEU A 187 3.23 7.65 -30.85
C LEU A 187 2.68 9.02 -30.43
N TYR A 188 1.99 9.14 -29.30
CA TYR A 188 1.42 10.45 -28.90
C TYR A 188 1.50 10.69 -27.40
N THR A 189 2.20 11.74 -27.05
CA THR A 189 2.23 12.29 -25.68
C THR A 189 1.24 13.45 -25.61
N SER A 190 0.25 13.36 -24.73
CA SER A 190 -0.55 14.51 -24.34
C SER A 190 -0.21 14.90 -22.91
N PRO A 191 0.26 16.12 -22.64
CA PRO A 191 0.40 16.58 -21.26
C PRO A 191 -1.00 16.70 -20.65
N SER A 192 -1.16 16.16 -19.43
CA SER A 192 -2.37 16.35 -18.66
C SER A 192 -2.55 17.84 -18.35
N PRO A 193 -3.75 18.41 -18.49
CA PRO A 193 -4.01 19.77 -18.05
C PRO A 193 -3.78 19.88 -16.53
N ARG A 194 -3.21 21.01 -16.12
CA ARG A 194 -2.86 21.36 -14.73
C ARG A 194 -4.09 21.46 -13.83
#